data_07aab1f37f60812f8d3b618141e86665
#
_entry.id   07aab1f37f60812f8d3b618141e86665
#
_cell.length_a   1.000
_cell.length_b   1.000
_cell.length_c   1.000
_cell.angle_alpha   90.00
_cell.angle_beta   90.00
_cell.angle_gamma   90.00
#
_symmetry.space_group_name_H-M   'P 1'
#
loop_
_entity.id
_entity.type
_entity.pdbx_description
1 polymer ?
#
loop_
_entity_poly.entity_id
_entity_poly.type
_entity_poly.pdbx_seq_one_letter_code
_entity_poly.pdbx_strand_id
1 'polypeptide(L)'
;MEDYEDIMDPAVQGCPYGLYSRLRNEAPIYKIPDQDFYLVTSFDLCLEIMRQPELFASGVSPMSIKPGGVPDQVIQIYEQQGWLPTASCSTSDRPRHQWVRDLLK
;
A
#
# COMPACT_ATOMS: atom_id res chain seq x y z
N MET A 1 10.08 -3.72 -23.38
CA MET A 1 9.51 -3.58 -22.03
C MET A 1 9.61 -4.96 -21.40
N GLU A 2 10.36 -5.10 -20.33
CA GLU A 2 10.48 -6.40 -19.68
C GLU A 2 9.13 -6.77 -19.09
N ASP A 3 8.68 -7.97 -19.42
CA ASP A 3 7.38 -8.49 -19.02
C ASP A 3 7.56 -9.20 -17.67
N TYR A 4 7.18 -8.52 -16.60
CA TYR A 4 7.18 -9.11 -15.26
C TYR A 4 5.85 -9.81 -15.00
N GLU A 5 5.90 -10.85 -14.17
CA GLU A 5 4.70 -11.53 -13.70
C GLU A 5 3.76 -10.56 -13.00
N ASP A 6 2.46 -10.73 -13.21
CA ASP A 6 1.47 -9.87 -12.55
C ASP A 6 1.44 -10.14 -11.05
N ILE A 7 1.82 -9.13 -10.26
CA ILE A 7 1.77 -9.19 -8.79
C ILE A 7 0.35 -9.46 -8.25
N MET A 8 -0.67 -9.18 -9.05
CA MET A 8 -2.06 -9.42 -8.65
C MET A 8 -2.53 -10.85 -8.97
N ASP A 9 -1.75 -11.62 -9.72
CA ASP A 9 -2.05 -13.04 -9.97
C ASP A 9 -1.99 -13.82 -8.64
N PRO A 10 -3.03 -14.57 -8.27
CA PRO A 10 -3.05 -15.39 -7.05
C PRO A 10 -1.90 -16.38 -6.95
N ALA A 11 -1.39 -16.90 -8.08
CA ALA A 11 -0.25 -17.80 -8.09
C ALA A 11 1.05 -17.07 -7.66
N VAL A 12 1.23 -15.84 -8.12
CA VAL A 12 2.36 -14.98 -7.72
C VAL A 12 2.22 -14.54 -6.27
N GLN A 13 1.02 -14.15 -5.85
CA GLN A 13 0.75 -13.77 -4.45
C GLN A 13 1.03 -14.89 -3.45
N GLY A 14 0.85 -16.15 -3.86
CA GLY A 14 1.18 -17.30 -3.02
C GLY A 14 2.67 -17.41 -2.67
N CYS A 15 3.56 -16.96 -3.57
CA CYS A 15 5.01 -16.92 -3.34
C CYS A 15 5.67 -15.82 -4.18
N PRO A 16 5.60 -14.54 -3.78
CA PRO A 16 6.06 -13.41 -4.59
C PRO A 16 7.58 -13.18 -4.56
N TYR A 17 8.33 -13.97 -3.81
CA TYR A 17 9.76 -13.72 -3.58
C TYR A 17 10.63 -13.78 -4.84
N GLY A 18 10.27 -14.63 -5.80
CA GLY A 18 10.94 -14.72 -7.10
C GLY A 18 10.83 -13.39 -7.86
N LEU A 19 9.60 -12.89 -7.99
CA LEU A 19 9.31 -11.60 -8.61
C LEU A 19 10.04 -10.46 -7.89
N TYR A 20 9.97 -10.40 -6.57
CA TYR A 20 10.66 -9.34 -5.80
C TYR A 20 12.18 -9.38 -5.97
N SER A 21 12.77 -10.58 -6.10
CA SER A 21 14.20 -10.71 -6.35
C SER A 21 14.60 -10.15 -7.72
N ARG A 22 13.82 -10.43 -8.75
CA ARG A 22 14.02 -9.87 -10.09
C ARG A 22 13.87 -8.36 -10.07
N LEU A 23 12.78 -7.85 -9.54
CA LEU A 23 12.52 -6.42 -9.46
C LEU A 23 13.60 -5.66 -8.69
N ARG A 24 14.14 -6.20 -7.58
CA ARG A 24 15.24 -5.55 -6.86
C ARG A 24 16.48 -5.33 -7.72
N ASN A 25 16.75 -6.25 -8.62
CA ASN A 25 17.95 -6.20 -9.47
C ASN A 25 17.76 -5.40 -10.75
N GLU A 26 16.56 -5.45 -11.33
CA GLU A 26 16.29 -4.97 -12.68
C GLU A 26 15.49 -3.66 -12.68
N ALA A 27 14.48 -3.55 -11.81
CA ALA A 27 13.58 -2.40 -11.71
C ALA A 27 13.12 -2.18 -10.25
N PRO A 28 13.99 -1.68 -9.36
CA PRO A 28 13.66 -1.57 -7.91
C PRO A 28 12.50 -0.62 -7.61
N ILE A 29 12.13 0.23 -8.55
CA ILE A 29 10.87 0.99 -8.59
C ILE A 29 10.15 0.58 -9.87
N TYR A 30 9.09 -0.17 -9.74
CA TYR A 30 8.33 -0.72 -10.86
C TYR A 30 6.90 -0.19 -10.87
N LYS A 31 6.50 0.46 -11.97
CA LYS A 31 5.11 0.87 -12.16
C LYS A 31 4.31 -0.33 -12.66
N ILE A 32 3.24 -0.69 -11.92
CA ILE A 32 2.35 -1.77 -12.34
C ILE A 32 1.60 -1.33 -13.61
N PRO A 33 1.61 -2.14 -14.68
CA PRO A 33 0.92 -1.81 -15.92
C PRO A 33 -0.57 -1.50 -15.68
N ASP A 34 -1.10 -0.55 -16.43
CA ASP A 34 -2.50 -0.14 -16.41
C ASP A 34 -3.04 0.32 -15.04
N GLN A 35 -2.15 0.52 -14.06
CA GLN A 35 -2.49 1.00 -12.73
C GLN A 35 -1.62 2.19 -12.34
N ASP A 36 -2.13 3.00 -11.42
CA ASP A 36 -1.39 4.13 -10.87
C ASP A 36 -0.68 3.76 -9.56
N PHE A 37 -0.09 2.56 -9.55
CA PHE A 37 0.66 2.01 -8.43
C PHE A 37 2.10 1.74 -8.80
N TYR A 38 2.99 2.01 -7.86
CA TYR A 38 4.41 1.69 -7.94
C TYR A 38 4.77 0.66 -6.87
N LEU A 39 5.50 -0.36 -7.27
CA LEU A 39 6.06 -1.34 -6.37
C LEU A 39 7.53 -0.98 -6.11
N VAL A 40 7.88 -0.78 -4.85
CA VAL A 40 9.26 -0.48 -4.43
C VAL A 40 9.80 -1.69 -3.69
N THR A 41 10.84 -2.30 -4.22
CA THR A 41 11.36 -3.59 -3.74
C THR A 41 12.74 -3.51 -3.09
N SER A 42 13.45 -2.38 -3.21
CA SER A 42 14.72 -2.14 -2.53
C SER A 42 14.50 -1.67 -1.10
N PHE A 43 15.21 -2.27 -0.14
CA PHE A 43 15.15 -1.87 1.27
C PHE A 43 15.54 -0.40 1.47
N ASP A 44 16.61 0.04 0.85
CA ASP A 44 17.11 1.42 1.01
C ASP A 44 16.10 2.44 0.46
N LEU A 45 15.49 2.17 -0.69
CA LEU A 45 14.46 3.03 -1.27
C LEU A 45 13.19 3.04 -0.42
N CYS A 46 12.75 1.91 0.11
CA CYS A 46 11.64 1.85 1.04
C CYS A 46 11.91 2.71 2.30
N LEU A 47 13.11 2.60 2.84
CA LEU A 47 13.53 3.37 4.01
C LEU A 47 13.59 4.87 3.72
N GLU A 48 14.09 5.25 2.54
CA GLU A 48 14.13 6.64 2.08
C GLU A 48 12.71 7.21 1.96
N ILE A 49 11.78 6.49 1.33
CA ILE A 49 10.36 6.89 1.22
C ILE A 49 9.76 7.09 2.62
N MET A 50 9.92 6.12 3.52
CA MET A 50 9.34 6.18 4.85
C MET A 50 9.90 7.33 5.72
N ARG A 51 11.08 7.84 5.41
CA ARG A 51 11.68 8.99 6.11
C ARG A 51 11.19 10.34 5.62
N GLN A 52 10.37 10.36 4.58
CA GLN A 52 9.86 11.59 3.94
C GLN A 52 8.33 11.68 4.03
N PRO A 53 7.75 11.73 5.24
CA PRO A 53 6.29 11.76 5.42
C PRO A 53 5.62 13.02 4.85
N GLU A 54 6.39 14.04 4.54
CA GLU A 54 5.92 15.26 3.88
C GLU A 54 5.61 15.03 2.40
N LEU A 55 6.28 14.06 1.78
CA LEU A 55 6.12 13.72 0.36
C LEU A 55 5.27 12.46 0.17
N PHE A 56 5.34 11.52 1.10
CA PHE A 56 4.69 10.21 1.03
C PHE A 56 3.73 10.03 2.20
N ALA A 57 2.45 10.23 1.93
CA ALA A 57 1.40 10.09 2.93
C ALA A 57 1.11 8.61 3.24
N SER A 58 0.75 8.33 4.50
CA SER A 58 0.28 7.01 4.95
C SER A 58 -1.25 6.93 5.01
N GLY A 59 -1.95 8.01 4.69
CA GLY A 59 -3.40 8.17 4.83
C GLY A 59 -4.25 7.35 3.85
N VAL A 60 -3.70 6.30 3.25
CA VAL A 60 -4.46 5.43 2.35
C VAL A 60 -5.37 4.53 3.17
N SER A 61 -6.68 4.67 2.97
CA SER A 61 -7.64 3.73 3.55
C SER A 61 -7.30 2.30 3.13
N PRO A 62 -7.30 1.32 4.05
CA PRO A 62 -7.17 -0.09 3.69
C PRO A 62 -8.19 -0.54 2.64
N MET A 63 -9.30 0.17 2.53
CA MET A 63 -10.34 -0.06 1.54
C MET A 63 -9.97 0.46 0.15
N SER A 64 -8.96 1.31 0.01
CA SER A 64 -8.52 1.88 -1.27
C SER A 64 -7.39 1.10 -1.94
N ILE A 65 -6.86 0.06 -1.29
CA ILE A 65 -5.68 -0.69 -1.78
C ILE A 65 -6.02 -1.62 -2.95
N LYS A 66 -7.30 -1.92 -3.18
CA LYS A 66 -7.69 -2.78 -4.31
C LYS A 66 -7.86 -1.94 -5.58
N PRO A 67 -7.38 -2.42 -6.73
CA PRO A 67 -7.73 -1.84 -8.02
C PRO A 67 -9.26 -1.76 -8.16
N GLY A 68 -9.77 -0.59 -8.52
CA GLY A 68 -11.22 -0.35 -8.62
C GLY A 68 -11.91 0.02 -7.30
N GLY A 69 -11.14 0.07 -6.19
CA GLY A 69 -11.71 0.45 -4.88
C GLY A 69 -12.59 -0.64 -4.25
N VAL A 70 -13.36 -0.24 -3.26
CA VAL A 70 -14.37 -1.11 -2.62
C VAL A 70 -15.70 -0.88 -3.30
N PRO A 71 -16.44 -1.94 -3.69
CA PRO A 71 -17.76 -1.79 -4.27
C PRO A 71 -18.70 -0.97 -3.39
N ASP A 72 -19.50 -0.08 -3.99
CA ASP A 72 -20.43 0.79 -3.26
C ASP A 72 -21.37 0.01 -2.33
N GLN A 73 -21.76 -1.20 -2.73
CA GLN A 73 -22.59 -2.09 -1.90
C GLN A 73 -21.91 -2.43 -0.56
N VAL A 74 -20.59 -2.61 -0.55
CA VAL A 74 -19.84 -2.89 0.68
C VAL A 74 -19.78 -1.64 1.55
N ILE A 75 -19.56 -0.46 0.95
CA ILE A 75 -19.59 0.81 1.65
C ILE A 75 -20.95 1.03 2.31
N GLN A 76 -22.05 0.79 1.59
CA GLN A 76 -23.41 0.89 2.12
C GLN A 76 -23.67 -0.04 3.30
N ILE A 77 -23.14 -1.27 3.27
CA ILE A 77 -23.24 -2.20 4.41
C ILE A 77 -22.54 -1.63 5.64
N TYR A 78 -21.35 -1.09 5.48
CA TYR A 78 -20.62 -0.47 6.59
C TYR A 78 -21.35 0.74 7.17
N GLU A 79 -21.93 1.58 6.32
CA GLU A 79 -22.67 2.77 6.75
C GLU A 79 -23.99 2.42 7.47
N GLN A 80 -24.68 1.37 7.03
CA GLN A 80 -25.99 1.00 7.56
C GLN A 80 -25.93 0.03 8.74
N GLN A 81 -24.92 -0.82 8.79
CA GLN A 81 -24.85 -1.96 9.74
C GLN A 81 -23.58 -1.98 10.59
N GLY A 82 -22.71 -1.00 10.44
CA GLY A 82 -21.45 -0.96 11.15
C GLY A 82 -20.82 0.43 11.18
N TRP A 83 -19.49 0.47 11.15
CA TRP A 83 -18.72 1.69 11.08
C TRP A 83 -17.70 1.59 9.94
N LEU A 84 -17.53 2.69 9.22
CA LEU A 84 -16.42 2.81 8.29
C LEU A 84 -15.08 2.68 9.05
N PRO A 85 -14.10 1.97 8.50
CA PRO A 85 -12.79 1.86 9.11
C PRO A 85 -12.19 3.25 9.36
N THR A 86 -11.80 3.50 10.59
CA THR A 86 -11.11 4.75 10.97
C THR A 86 -9.61 4.60 10.79
N ALA A 87 -8.95 5.72 10.49
CA ALA A 87 -7.51 5.73 10.38
C ALA A 87 -6.85 5.30 11.72
N SER A 88 -6.00 4.31 11.64
CA SER A 88 -5.18 3.80 12.75
C SER A 88 -3.82 4.52 12.80
N CYS A 89 -2.94 4.11 13.72
CA CYS A 89 -1.58 4.64 13.77
C CYS A 89 -0.85 4.46 12.43
N SER A 90 -0.94 3.27 11.83
CA SER A 90 -0.25 2.94 10.56
C SER A 90 -0.86 3.59 9.32
N THR A 91 -2.09 4.08 9.40
CA THR A 91 -2.82 4.70 8.28
C THR A 91 -3.12 6.18 8.51
N SER A 92 -2.42 6.79 9.46
CA SER A 92 -2.56 8.22 9.77
C SER A 92 -1.26 8.95 9.49
N ASP A 93 -1.39 10.18 9.03
CA ASP A 93 -0.30 11.13 8.92
C ASP A 93 -0.23 12.07 10.13
N ARG A 94 0.79 12.91 10.20
CA ARG A 94 0.92 13.95 11.23
C ARG A 94 -0.23 14.95 11.12
N PRO A 95 -0.74 15.49 12.23
CA PRO A 95 -0.29 15.30 13.62
C PRO A 95 -0.85 14.04 14.31
N ARG A 96 -1.93 13.43 13.78
CA ARG A 96 -2.63 12.31 14.41
C ARG A 96 -1.73 11.10 14.65
N HIS A 97 -0.90 10.74 13.67
CA HIS A 97 0.08 9.65 13.81
C HIS A 97 0.98 9.87 15.03
N GLN A 98 1.50 11.08 15.22
CA GLN A 98 2.37 11.40 16.33
C GLN A 98 1.66 11.26 17.68
N TRP A 99 0.43 11.74 17.81
CA TRP A 99 -0.35 11.62 19.03
C TRP A 99 -0.58 10.17 19.44
N VAL A 100 -1.01 9.33 18.50
CA VAL A 100 -1.23 7.91 18.78
C VAL A 100 0.09 7.21 19.13
N ARG A 101 1.17 7.52 18.44
CA ARG A 101 2.48 6.95 18.69
C ARG A 101 3.04 7.31 20.05
N ASP A 102 2.81 8.52 20.50
CA ASP A 102 3.26 9.00 21.83
C ASP A 102 2.52 8.31 22.98
N LEU A 103 1.30 7.82 22.75
CA LEU A 103 0.56 7.00 23.73
C LEU A 103 1.11 5.55 23.82
N LEU A 104 1.88 5.10 22.83
CA LEU A 104 2.40 3.72 22.75
C LEU A 104 3.86 3.62 23.25
N LYS A 105 4.47 4.70 23.67
CA LYS A 105 5.80 4.74 24.26
C LYS A 105 5.71 4.57 25.78
#